data_c9e81c13f2b584d349b1f9c66035240d
#
_entry.id   c9e81c13f2b584d349b1f9c66035240d
#
_cell.length_a   1.000
_cell.length_b   1.000
_cell.length_c   1.000
_cell.angle_alpha   90.00
_cell.angle_beta   90.00
_cell.angle_gamma   90.00
#
_symmetry.space_group_name_H-M   'P 1'
#
loop_
_entity.id
_entity.type
_entity.pdbx_description
1 polymer ?
#
loop_
_entity_poly.entity_id
_entity_poly.type
_entity_poly.pdbx_seq_one_letter_code
_entity_poly.pdbx_strand_id
1 'polypeptide(L)'
;MDTREAAERFVRVWERAWAAHDVDALLKLYAERCVHRSMPFREPHRGRDELAAYLRRSFVHERVTDVRFSPPLVGPDGVAVAEFRVLAEEDGIASALAGCVFARFDEAGLAVETRDYWHTADGHREPTEKLFFF
;
A
#
# COMPACT_ATOMS: atom_id res chain seq x y z
N MET A 1 -16.88 11.84 -3.57
CA MET A 1 -15.75 11.32 -4.38
C MET A 1 -16.10 9.92 -4.83
N ASP A 2 -16.02 9.65 -6.13
CA ASP A 2 -16.32 8.31 -6.59
C ASP A 2 -15.15 7.33 -6.33
N THR A 3 -15.41 6.05 -6.52
CA THR A 3 -14.41 5.01 -6.21
C THR A 3 -13.15 5.16 -7.04
N ARG A 4 -13.27 5.53 -8.33
CA ARG A 4 -12.11 5.71 -9.20
C ARG A 4 -11.22 6.85 -8.72
N GLU A 5 -11.81 7.98 -8.39
CA GLU A 5 -11.05 9.12 -7.87
C GLU A 5 -10.35 8.78 -6.56
N ALA A 6 -11.07 8.09 -5.65
CA ALA A 6 -10.51 7.66 -4.37
C ALA A 6 -9.34 6.68 -4.59
N ALA A 7 -9.50 5.72 -5.49
CA ALA A 7 -8.48 4.73 -5.78
C ALA A 7 -7.24 5.36 -6.44
N GLU A 8 -7.44 6.27 -7.38
CA GLU A 8 -6.33 6.96 -8.04
C GLU A 8 -5.55 7.82 -7.05
N ARG A 9 -6.25 8.51 -6.15
CA ARG A 9 -5.59 9.26 -5.07
C ARG A 9 -4.81 8.32 -4.15
N PHE A 10 -5.42 7.21 -3.77
CA PHE A 10 -4.81 6.22 -2.88
C PHE A 10 -3.47 5.72 -3.43
N VAL A 11 -3.44 5.27 -4.67
CA VAL A 11 -2.20 4.74 -5.26
C VAL A 11 -1.15 5.84 -5.46
N ARG A 12 -1.55 7.03 -5.87
CA ARG A 12 -0.63 8.15 -6.08
C ARG A 12 0.03 8.60 -4.77
N VAL A 13 -0.75 8.69 -3.70
CA VAL A 13 -0.22 9.08 -2.40
C VAL A 13 0.67 7.99 -1.82
N TRP A 14 0.25 6.72 -1.93
CA TRP A 14 1.07 5.60 -1.47
C TRP A 14 2.41 5.54 -2.19
N GLU A 15 2.42 5.72 -3.50
CA GLU A 15 3.65 5.71 -4.28
C GLU A 15 4.65 6.76 -3.78
N ARG A 16 4.18 7.97 -3.55
CA ARG A 16 5.01 9.07 -3.06
C ARG A 16 5.37 8.94 -1.58
N ALA A 17 4.39 8.65 -0.75
CA ALA A 17 4.55 8.66 0.70
C ALA A 17 5.32 7.43 1.21
N TRP A 18 5.19 6.29 0.54
CA TRP A 18 6.00 5.12 0.88
C TRP A 18 7.48 5.41 0.66
N ALA A 19 7.81 5.98 -0.48
CA ALA A 19 9.19 6.35 -0.78
C ALA A 19 9.76 7.34 0.24
N ALA A 20 8.94 8.25 0.75
CA ALA A 20 9.34 9.27 1.73
C ALA A 20 9.14 8.84 3.18
N HIS A 21 8.54 7.67 3.44
CA HIS A 21 8.12 7.22 4.78
C HIS A 21 7.22 8.26 5.48
N ASP A 22 6.35 8.91 4.70
CA ASP A 22 5.44 9.94 5.20
C ASP A 22 4.17 9.32 5.77
N VAL A 23 4.25 8.90 7.04
CA VAL A 23 3.13 8.23 7.72
C VAL A 23 1.91 9.14 7.80
N ASP A 24 2.09 10.42 8.07
CA ASP A 24 0.96 11.35 8.20
C ASP A 24 0.17 11.47 6.89
N ALA A 25 0.86 11.53 5.76
CA ALA A 25 0.21 11.55 4.45
C ALA A 25 -0.58 10.28 4.18
N LEU A 26 -0.01 9.11 4.56
CA LEU A 26 -0.69 7.83 4.42
C LEU A 26 -1.94 7.75 5.28
N LEU A 27 -1.87 8.18 6.53
CA LEU A 27 -3.01 8.12 7.44
C LEU A 27 -4.21 8.95 6.97
N LYS A 28 -3.97 10.02 6.23
CA LYS A 28 -5.04 10.85 5.68
C LYS A 28 -5.87 10.13 4.62
N LEU A 29 -5.38 9.03 4.08
CA LEU A 29 -6.12 8.21 3.11
C LEU A 29 -7.16 7.31 3.77
N TYR A 30 -7.07 7.11 5.09
CA TYR A 30 -7.86 6.11 5.80
C TYR A 30 -8.92 6.74 6.69
N ALA A 31 -10.05 6.05 6.80
CA ALA A 31 -11.08 6.41 7.76
C ALA A 31 -10.58 6.18 9.18
N GLU A 32 -11.15 6.89 10.14
CA GLU A 32 -10.75 6.76 11.55
C GLU A 32 -10.84 5.32 12.05
N ARG A 33 -11.90 4.60 11.65
CA ARG A 33 -12.13 3.20 12.03
C ARG A 33 -11.74 2.22 10.92
N CYS A 34 -10.62 2.49 10.27
CA CYS A 34 -10.14 1.61 9.20
C CYS A 34 -9.66 0.27 9.77
N VAL A 35 -9.59 -0.72 8.89
CA VAL A 35 -8.99 -2.01 9.18
C VAL A 35 -7.97 -2.32 8.09
N HIS A 36 -6.73 -2.56 8.47
CA HIS A 36 -5.67 -2.94 7.54
C HIS A 36 -5.10 -4.29 7.91
N ARG A 37 -5.02 -5.20 6.94
CA ARG A 37 -4.39 -6.50 7.13
C ARG A 37 -3.27 -6.67 6.10
N SER A 38 -2.06 -6.87 6.58
CA SER A 38 -0.90 -7.19 5.75
C SER A 38 -0.68 -8.69 5.79
N MET A 39 -1.01 -9.37 4.70
CA MET A 39 -0.95 -10.82 4.54
C MET A 39 -2.04 -11.59 5.30
N PRO A 40 -2.55 -12.68 4.70
CA PRO A 40 -3.79 -13.34 5.16
C PRO A 40 -3.78 -13.90 6.58
N PHE A 41 -2.62 -14.29 7.09
CA PHE A 41 -2.53 -14.94 8.40
C PHE A 41 -2.04 -14.01 9.51
N ARG A 42 -1.85 -12.73 9.21
CA ARG A 42 -1.48 -11.73 10.22
C ARG A 42 -2.72 -11.10 10.83
N GLU A 43 -2.60 -10.69 12.09
CA GLU A 43 -3.66 -9.94 12.75
C GLU A 43 -3.87 -8.59 12.09
N PRO A 44 -5.12 -8.17 11.87
CA PRO A 44 -5.37 -6.85 11.30
C PRO A 44 -5.05 -5.74 12.30
N HIS A 45 -4.70 -4.58 11.75
CA HIS A 45 -4.54 -3.36 12.52
C HIS A 45 -5.84 -2.56 12.41
N ARG A 46 -6.41 -2.21 13.55
CA ARG A 46 -7.71 -1.53 13.62
C ARG A 46 -7.55 -0.10 14.08
N GLY A 47 -8.07 0.81 13.27
CA GLY A 47 -7.99 2.25 13.52
C GLY A 47 -6.67 2.86 13.11
N ARG A 48 -6.66 4.18 13.01
CA ARG A 48 -5.49 4.93 12.57
C ARG A 48 -4.29 4.78 13.51
N ASP A 49 -4.52 4.66 14.82
CA ASP A 49 -3.41 4.55 15.78
C ASP A 49 -2.65 3.24 15.59
N GLU A 50 -3.35 2.11 15.44
CA GLU A 50 -2.70 0.82 15.18
C GLU A 50 -2.02 0.82 13.81
N LEU A 51 -2.68 1.40 12.80
CA LEU A 51 -2.10 1.52 11.48
C LEU A 51 -0.81 2.36 11.51
N ALA A 52 -0.83 3.49 12.19
CA ALA A 52 0.35 4.35 12.33
C ALA A 52 1.52 3.60 13.00
N ALA A 53 1.24 2.88 14.07
CA ALA A 53 2.27 2.10 14.76
C ALA A 53 2.85 1.02 13.86
N TYR A 54 2.01 0.33 13.09
CA TYR A 54 2.45 -0.67 12.12
C TYR A 54 3.34 -0.06 11.03
N LEU A 55 2.93 1.07 10.45
CA LEU A 55 3.71 1.73 9.41
C LEU A 55 5.06 2.20 9.93
N ARG A 56 5.10 2.80 11.11
CA ARG A 56 6.35 3.26 11.71
C ARG A 56 7.32 2.11 11.96
N ARG A 57 6.82 0.98 12.49
CA ARG A 57 7.66 -0.20 12.70
C ARG A 57 8.19 -0.76 11.38
N SER A 58 7.34 -0.79 10.35
CA SER A 58 7.72 -1.30 9.03
C SER A 58 8.81 -0.45 8.39
N PHE A 59 8.82 0.85 8.66
CA PHE A 59 9.74 1.78 8.01
C PHE A 59 11.08 1.95 8.73
N VAL A 60 11.21 1.47 9.97
CA VAL A 60 12.41 1.73 10.81
C VAL A 60 13.70 1.24 10.15
N HIS A 61 13.70 0.05 9.56
CA HIS A 61 14.90 -0.56 8.98
C HIS A 61 14.89 -0.52 7.45
N GLU A 62 13.88 0.10 6.86
CA GLU A 62 13.71 0.13 5.42
C GLU A 62 14.19 1.44 4.82
N ARG A 63 14.98 1.34 3.77
CA ARG A 63 15.30 2.49 2.92
C ARG A 63 14.76 2.18 1.54
N VAL A 64 13.80 2.96 1.08
CA VAL A 64 13.14 2.74 -0.21
C VAL A 64 13.94 3.42 -1.33
N THR A 65 14.21 2.66 -2.38
CA THR A 65 14.88 3.15 -3.58
C THR A 65 13.87 3.58 -4.63
N ASP A 66 12.81 2.79 -4.82
CA ASP A 66 11.79 3.08 -5.82
C ASP A 66 10.49 2.36 -5.49
N VAL A 67 9.37 3.05 -5.65
CA VAL A 67 8.02 2.50 -5.46
C VAL A 67 7.21 2.77 -6.72
N ARG A 68 6.53 1.76 -7.23
CA ARG A 68 5.60 1.90 -8.34
C ARG A 68 4.29 1.19 -8.06
N PHE A 69 3.20 1.85 -8.41
CA PHE A 69 1.86 1.28 -8.38
C PHE A 69 1.30 1.25 -9.80
N SER A 70 0.55 0.20 -10.11
CA SER A 70 -0.25 0.18 -11.34
C SER A 70 -1.43 1.14 -11.19
N PRO A 71 -2.04 1.58 -12.31
CA PRO A 71 -3.35 2.21 -12.23
C PRO A 71 -4.32 1.24 -11.55
N PRO A 72 -5.24 1.74 -10.71
CA PRO A 72 -6.16 0.85 -10.01
C PRO A 72 -7.23 0.28 -10.94
N LEU A 73 -7.61 -0.97 -10.67
CA LEU A 73 -8.79 -1.59 -11.23
C LEU A 73 -9.94 -1.36 -10.26
N VAL A 74 -11.03 -0.79 -10.75
CA VAL A 74 -12.18 -0.44 -9.92
C VAL A 74 -13.25 -1.51 -10.08
N GLY A 75 -13.71 -2.05 -8.96
CA GLY A 75 -14.78 -3.02 -8.91
C GLY A 75 -16.06 -2.44 -8.30
N PRO A 76 -17.05 -3.29 -8.01
CA PRO A 76 -18.28 -2.86 -7.38
C PRO A 76 -18.09 -2.53 -5.90
N ASP A 77 -19.10 -1.85 -5.32
CA ASP A 77 -19.21 -1.63 -3.88
C ASP A 77 -18.03 -0.87 -3.26
N GLY A 78 -17.47 0.07 -4.00
CA GLY A 78 -16.39 0.92 -3.49
C GLY A 78 -15.03 0.24 -3.40
N VAL A 79 -14.86 -0.92 -4.05
CA VAL A 79 -13.61 -1.69 -3.99
C VAL A 79 -12.73 -1.41 -5.20
N ALA A 80 -11.43 -1.32 -4.97
CA ALA A 80 -10.43 -1.24 -6.03
C ALA A 80 -9.23 -2.11 -5.66
N VAL A 81 -8.45 -2.49 -6.67
CA VAL A 81 -7.21 -3.24 -6.49
C VAL A 81 -6.11 -2.62 -7.34
N ALA A 82 -4.89 -2.61 -6.82
CA ALA A 82 -3.72 -2.18 -7.58
C ALA A 82 -2.53 -3.06 -7.25
N GLU A 83 -1.67 -3.27 -8.23
CA GLU A 83 -0.40 -3.93 -7.99
C GLU A 83 0.66 -2.90 -7.59
N PHE A 84 1.66 -3.35 -6.83
CA PHE A 84 2.78 -2.50 -6.48
C PHE A 84 4.09 -3.29 -6.53
N ARG A 85 5.18 -2.55 -6.69
CA ARG A 85 6.52 -3.06 -6.68
C ARG A 85 7.41 -2.06 -5.94
N VAL A 86 8.18 -2.56 -4.98
CA VAL A 86 9.08 -1.75 -4.16
C VAL A 86 10.49 -2.30 -4.25
N LEU A 87 11.44 -1.43 -4.55
CA LEU A 87 12.86 -1.74 -4.44
C LEU A 87 13.38 -1.02 -3.19
N ALA A 88 14.02 -1.78 -2.31
CA ALA A 88 14.42 -1.26 -1.01
C ALA A 88 15.72 -1.90 -0.52
N GLU A 89 16.23 -1.35 0.57
CA GLU A 89 17.29 -1.96 1.37
C GLU A 89 16.77 -2.10 2.79
N GLU A 90 16.95 -3.26 3.38
CA GLU A 90 16.69 -3.49 4.80
C GLU A 90 18.02 -3.77 5.49
N ASP A 91 18.39 -2.89 6.41
CA ASP A 91 19.68 -2.96 7.12
C ASP A 91 20.86 -3.08 6.14
N GLY A 92 20.78 -2.35 5.02
CA GLY A 92 21.82 -2.32 4.00
C GLY A 92 21.77 -3.47 3.00
N ILE A 93 20.81 -4.37 3.10
CA ILE A 93 20.67 -5.52 2.20
C ILE A 93 19.56 -5.23 1.19
N ALA A 94 19.91 -5.26 -0.10
CA ALA A 94 18.97 -5.01 -1.17
C ALA A 94 17.86 -6.06 -1.21
N SER A 95 16.63 -5.62 -1.38
CA SER A 95 15.46 -6.48 -1.50
C SER A 95 14.44 -5.88 -2.47
N ALA A 96 13.54 -6.73 -2.95
CA ALA A 96 12.41 -6.33 -3.76
C ALA A 96 11.14 -6.91 -3.14
N LEU A 97 10.05 -6.18 -3.29
CA LEU A 97 8.74 -6.60 -2.80
C LEU A 97 7.72 -6.31 -3.90
N ALA A 98 6.86 -7.27 -4.19
CA ALA A 98 5.82 -7.10 -5.19
C ALA A 98 4.54 -7.77 -4.73
N GLY A 99 3.41 -7.14 -5.02
CA GLY A 99 2.13 -7.67 -4.62
C GLY A 99 0.98 -6.79 -5.06
N CYS A 100 -0.12 -6.90 -4.37
CA CYS A 100 -1.31 -6.11 -4.66
C CYS A 100 -2.01 -5.70 -3.36
N VAL A 101 -2.78 -4.63 -3.46
CA VAL A 101 -3.61 -4.14 -2.37
C VAL A 101 -5.06 -4.06 -2.84
N PHE A 102 -5.96 -4.59 -2.02
CA PHE A 102 -7.41 -4.40 -2.17
C PHE A 102 -7.81 -3.32 -1.20
N ALA A 103 -8.57 -2.34 -1.66
CA ALA A 103 -9.04 -1.24 -0.83
C ALA A 103 -10.55 -1.04 -1.03
N ARG A 104 -11.25 -0.82 0.06
CA ARG A 104 -12.67 -0.42 0.03
C ARG A 104 -12.75 0.99 0.57
N PHE A 105 -13.47 1.86 -0.15
CA PHE A 105 -13.61 3.27 0.20
C PHE A 105 -15.03 3.60 0.63
N ASP A 106 -15.16 4.55 1.54
CA ASP A 106 -16.46 5.11 1.93
C ASP A 106 -16.85 6.25 0.96
N GLU A 107 -17.99 6.88 1.23
CA GLU A 107 -18.51 7.95 0.39
C GLU A 107 -17.62 9.19 0.36
N ALA A 108 -16.85 9.41 1.42
CA ALA A 108 -15.88 10.51 1.48
C ALA A 108 -14.58 10.18 0.72
N GLY A 109 -14.45 8.96 0.21
CA GLY A 109 -13.25 8.51 -0.49
C GLY A 109 -12.12 8.06 0.43
N LEU A 110 -12.42 7.80 1.71
CA LEU A 110 -11.44 7.29 2.66
C LEU A 110 -11.46 5.77 2.69
N ALA A 111 -10.30 5.15 2.81
CA ALA A 111 -10.19 3.70 2.88
C ALA A 111 -10.71 3.21 4.23
N VAL A 112 -11.71 2.34 4.21
CA VAL A 112 -12.27 1.72 5.42
C VAL A 112 -11.69 0.34 5.67
N GLU A 113 -11.22 -0.32 4.62
CA GLU A 113 -10.59 -1.64 4.71
C GLU A 113 -9.53 -1.76 3.62
N THR A 114 -8.36 -2.24 3.98
CA THR A 114 -7.30 -2.56 3.02
C THR A 114 -6.69 -3.91 3.35
N ARG A 115 -6.30 -4.65 2.31
CA ARG A 115 -5.67 -5.97 2.42
C ARG A 115 -4.53 -6.07 1.43
N ASP A 116 -3.34 -6.42 1.94
CA ASP A 116 -2.16 -6.61 1.11
C ASP A 116 -1.84 -8.08 0.93
N TYR A 117 -1.37 -8.42 -0.26
CA TYR A 117 -0.81 -9.73 -0.59
C TYR A 117 0.49 -9.46 -1.32
N TRP A 118 1.61 -9.93 -0.77
CA TRP A 118 2.92 -9.61 -1.35
C TRP A 118 3.93 -10.73 -1.14
N HIS A 119 4.99 -10.69 -1.94
CA HIS A 119 6.13 -11.58 -1.82
C HIS A 119 7.41 -10.75 -1.90
N THR A 120 8.48 -11.27 -1.31
CA THR A 120 9.78 -10.64 -1.34
C THR A 120 10.75 -11.47 -2.18
N ALA A 121 11.77 -10.80 -2.71
CA ALA A 121 12.87 -11.43 -3.41
C ALA A 121 14.17 -10.76 -3.00
N ASP A 122 15.27 -11.52 -3.06
CA ASP A 122 16.60 -10.98 -2.76
C ASP A 122 17.08 -10.10 -3.90
N GLY A 123 17.76 -9.02 -3.53
CA GLY A 123 18.31 -8.06 -4.48
C GLY A 123 17.26 -7.14 -5.09
N HIS A 124 17.70 -6.19 -5.89
CA HIS A 124 16.80 -5.34 -6.67
C HIS A 124 16.44 -6.05 -7.96
N ARG A 125 15.25 -6.60 -8.02
CA ARG A 125 14.78 -7.31 -9.21
C ARG A 125 13.34 -6.95 -9.50
N GLU A 126 13.01 -6.90 -10.79
CA GLU A 126 11.65 -6.65 -11.25
C GLU A 126 10.85 -7.95 -11.28
N PRO A 127 9.52 -7.87 -11.12
CA PRO A 127 8.64 -9.00 -11.41
C PRO A 127 8.86 -9.51 -12.83
N THR A 128 8.58 -10.79 -13.06
CA THR A 128 8.73 -11.39 -14.39
C THR A 128 7.80 -10.78 -15.42
N GLU A 129 6.65 -10.27 -14.97
CA GLU A 129 5.70 -9.56 -15.81
C GLU A 129 5.57 -8.12 -15.32
N LYS A 130 5.22 -7.22 -16.23
CA LYS A 130 4.97 -5.82 -15.87
C LYS A 130 3.74 -5.72 -14.98
N LEU A 131 3.69 -4.68 -14.15
CA LEU A 131 2.51 -4.35 -13.39
C LEU A 131 1.34 -4.08 -14.35
N PHE A 132 0.12 -4.34 -13.86
CA PHE A 132 -1.07 -4.20 -14.67
C PHE A 132 -1.19 -2.79 -15.25
N PHE A 133 -1.35 -2.69 -16.55
CA PHE A 133 -1.48 -1.42 -17.29
C PHE A 133 -0.24 -0.51 -17.26
N PHE A 134 0.90 -1.07 -17.02
CA PHE A 134 2.15 -0.35 -17.20
C PHE A 134 2.76 -0.65 -18.56
#